data_9941e77034701cea9bc2791f9004d9bd
#
_entry.id   9941e77034701cea9bc2791f9004d9bd
#
_cell.length_a   1.000
_cell.length_b   1.000
_cell.length_c   1.000
_cell.angle_alpha   90.00
_cell.angle_beta   90.00
_cell.angle_gamma   90.00
#
_symmetry.space_group_name_H-M   'P 1'
#
loop_
_entity.id
_entity.type
_entity.pdbx_description
1 polymer ?
#
loop_
_entity_poly.entity_id
_entity_poly.type
_entity_poly.pdbx_seq_one_letter_code
_entity_poly.pdbx_strand_id
1 'polypeptide(L)'
;MKKILINSLKDINKSSKSDSIAFGLFDDQQDLFSNINKDSNSILTELNQSGDLSSKLGDISVIYTPNRIFKGFNYSKIFIIGLGKTNKLDNNSLRSAAGNLSRKIQTSNCNSVNFVLDSFINKESNYFELSQSFIEGFLLGSYSFNKYKSSKSSEKELYFDVTSSKINSELDLSINKAIINSEAEKKARNLVNEPANIMSPSQLSKFSLDLSNESLICKILNYDECKKLGMNAFLGVAQGSVEEPKLIHLSYKPNKDDKRATWYIGKAITFD
;
A
#
# COMPACT_ATOMS: atom_id res chain seq x y z
N MET A 1 -6.90 -5.18 -11.97
CA MET A 1 -6.71 -4.37 -10.73
C MET A 1 -7.36 -5.13 -9.59
N LYS A 2 -6.60 -5.54 -8.57
CA LYS A 2 -7.18 -6.18 -7.38
C LYS A 2 -8.11 -5.18 -6.72
N LYS A 3 -9.40 -5.50 -6.64
CA LYS A 3 -10.39 -4.66 -5.98
C LYS A 3 -10.25 -4.88 -4.49
N ILE A 4 -9.72 -3.90 -3.79
CA ILE A 4 -9.57 -3.93 -2.33
C ILE A 4 -10.80 -3.22 -1.76
N LEU A 5 -11.63 -3.98 -1.06
CA LEU A 5 -12.75 -3.45 -0.30
C LEU A 5 -12.29 -3.32 1.14
N ILE A 6 -12.34 -2.13 1.69
CA ILE A 6 -12.04 -1.87 3.09
C ILE A 6 -13.37 -1.65 3.81
N ASN A 7 -13.64 -2.49 4.78
CA ASN A 7 -14.76 -2.34 5.67
C ASN A 7 -14.23 -2.08 7.09
N SER A 8 -14.68 -1.03 7.74
CA SER A 8 -14.37 -0.76 9.13
C SER A 8 -15.39 -1.45 10.04
N LEU A 9 -14.94 -2.31 10.95
CA LEU A 9 -15.78 -3.08 11.86
C LEU A 9 -15.44 -2.76 13.31
N LYS A 10 -16.47 -2.55 14.16
CA LYS A 10 -16.28 -2.29 15.60
C LYS A 10 -15.94 -3.55 16.40
N ASP A 11 -16.25 -4.73 15.91
CA ASP A 11 -16.12 -5.97 16.65
C ASP A 11 -15.67 -7.12 15.73
N ILE A 12 -14.64 -7.83 16.17
CA ILE A 12 -14.03 -8.97 15.46
C ILE A 12 -15.07 -10.06 15.16
N ASN A 13 -16.07 -10.22 16.03
CA ASN A 13 -16.98 -11.34 15.99
C ASN A 13 -18.27 -11.07 15.18
N LYS A 14 -18.58 -9.84 14.80
CA LYS A 14 -19.94 -9.51 14.38
C LYS A 14 -20.21 -9.52 12.88
N SER A 15 -19.25 -9.48 11.99
CA SER A 15 -19.57 -9.47 10.55
C SER A 15 -18.40 -9.66 9.58
N SER A 16 -17.19 -10.01 10.02
CA SER A 16 -16.13 -10.28 9.06
C SER A 16 -16.45 -11.56 8.28
N LYS A 17 -16.60 -11.43 6.97
CA LYS A 17 -16.66 -12.56 6.04
C LYS A 17 -15.27 -13.06 5.67
N SER A 18 -14.23 -12.52 6.31
CA SER A 18 -12.86 -12.87 6.04
C SER A 18 -12.56 -14.30 6.47
N ASP A 19 -11.81 -15.00 5.64
CA ASP A 19 -11.37 -16.39 5.91
C ASP A 19 -10.12 -16.45 6.80
N SER A 20 -9.46 -15.33 7.01
CA SER A 20 -8.23 -15.20 7.79
C SER A 20 -8.23 -13.92 8.63
N ILE A 21 -7.40 -13.90 9.67
CA ILE A 21 -7.23 -12.76 10.56
C ILE A 21 -5.74 -12.46 10.77
N ALA A 22 -5.38 -11.20 10.99
CA ALA A 22 -4.01 -10.78 11.22
C ALA A 22 -3.88 -9.87 12.45
N PHE A 23 -2.81 -10.10 13.22
CA PHE A 23 -2.44 -9.37 14.43
C PHE A 23 -0.99 -8.91 14.36
N GLY A 24 -0.71 -7.76 15.01
CA GLY A 24 0.63 -7.34 15.36
C GLY A 24 1.07 -7.92 16.71
N LEU A 25 2.35 -8.21 16.87
CA LEU A 25 2.95 -8.69 18.13
C LEU A 25 4.15 -7.81 18.48
N PHE A 26 4.06 -7.12 19.62
CA PHE A 26 5.17 -6.37 20.18
C PHE A 26 5.98 -7.22 21.16
N ASP A 27 7.28 -6.93 21.29
CA ASP A 27 8.19 -7.60 22.20
C ASP A 27 7.90 -7.26 23.68
N ASP A 28 7.46 -6.04 23.92
CA ASP A 28 7.24 -5.45 25.25
C ASP A 28 5.76 -5.25 25.62
N GLN A 29 4.81 -5.76 24.84
CA GLN A 29 3.38 -5.77 25.13
C GLN A 29 2.84 -7.20 25.16
N GLN A 30 2.49 -7.70 26.36
CA GLN A 30 1.96 -9.05 26.53
C GLN A 30 0.42 -9.12 26.49
N ASP A 31 -0.28 -7.99 26.61
CA ASP A 31 -1.76 -7.95 26.67
C ASP A 31 -2.44 -7.97 25.29
N LEU A 32 -1.72 -8.35 24.30
CA LEU A 32 -2.08 -8.18 22.88
C LEU A 32 -3.35 -8.93 22.48
N PHE A 33 -3.62 -10.02 23.17
CA PHE A 33 -4.73 -10.92 22.85
C PHE A 33 -5.94 -10.75 23.77
N SER A 34 -5.95 -9.72 24.64
CA SER A 34 -7.01 -9.49 25.64
C SER A 34 -8.40 -9.29 25.05
N ASN A 35 -8.49 -8.88 23.78
CA ASN A 35 -9.76 -8.68 23.06
C ASN A 35 -10.21 -9.92 22.25
N ILE A 36 -9.41 -10.98 22.28
CA ILE A 36 -9.71 -12.24 21.61
C ILE A 36 -10.44 -13.15 22.60
N ASN A 37 -11.35 -13.98 22.08
CA ASN A 37 -12.09 -14.95 22.90
C ASN A 37 -11.18 -15.69 23.88
N LYS A 38 -11.60 -15.85 25.14
CA LYS A 38 -10.79 -16.44 26.23
C LYS A 38 -10.13 -17.76 25.85
N ASP A 39 -10.82 -18.62 25.10
CA ASP A 39 -10.28 -19.92 24.67
C ASP A 39 -9.18 -19.83 23.61
N SER A 40 -9.22 -18.78 22.78
CA SER A 40 -8.18 -18.52 21.78
C SER A 40 -6.99 -17.78 22.38
N ASN A 41 -7.23 -16.98 23.42
CA ASN A 41 -6.21 -16.21 24.11
C ASN A 41 -5.20 -17.10 24.81
N SER A 42 -5.62 -18.23 25.40
CA SER A 42 -4.71 -19.18 26.06
C SER A 42 -3.70 -19.76 25.08
N ILE A 43 -4.15 -20.23 23.92
CA ILE A 43 -3.27 -20.87 22.91
C ILE A 43 -2.27 -19.86 22.33
N LEU A 44 -2.71 -18.66 21.99
CA LEU A 44 -1.80 -17.62 21.47
C LEU A 44 -0.80 -17.17 22.55
N THR A 45 -1.23 -17.13 23.80
CA THR A 45 -0.36 -16.81 24.94
C THR A 45 0.67 -17.93 25.17
N GLU A 46 0.25 -19.18 25.10
CA GLU A 46 1.15 -20.35 25.21
C GLU A 46 2.18 -20.37 24.07
N LEU A 47 1.76 -20.15 22.80
CA LEU A 47 2.66 -20.07 21.67
C LEU A 47 3.66 -18.91 21.77
N ASN A 48 3.25 -17.78 22.37
CA ASN A 48 4.15 -16.67 22.62
C ASN A 48 5.16 -17.00 23.72
N GLN A 49 4.71 -17.65 24.79
CA GLN A 49 5.56 -18.06 25.91
C GLN A 49 6.55 -19.17 25.53
N SER A 50 6.15 -20.09 24.63
CA SER A 50 7.04 -21.13 24.10
C SER A 50 8.10 -20.62 23.12
N GLY A 51 7.97 -19.37 22.65
CA GLY A 51 8.85 -18.78 21.62
C GLY A 51 8.51 -19.19 20.19
N ASP A 52 7.36 -19.83 19.95
CA ASP A 52 6.90 -20.21 18.62
C ASP A 52 6.38 -19.01 17.81
N LEU A 53 6.14 -17.86 18.48
CA LEU A 53 5.79 -16.61 17.84
C LEU A 53 6.98 -15.64 17.89
N SER A 54 7.35 -15.09 16.74
CA SER A 54 8.42 -14.10 16.67
C SER A 54 7.84 -12.68 16.78
N SER A 55 8.32 -11.94 17.79
CA SER A 55 8.05 -10.49 17.93
C SER A 55 9.01 -9.61 17.13
N LYS A 56 10.05 -10.19 16.50
CA LYS A 56 11.04 -9.46 15.70
C LYS A 56 10.36 -8.74 14.52
N LEU A 57 10.71 -7.47 14.33
CA LEU A 57 10.12 -6.64 13.29
C LEU A 57 10.13 -7.29 11.91
N GLY A 58 8.95 -7.46 11.35
CA GLY A 58 8.75 -8.01 10.00
C GLY A 58 8.70 -9.53 9.91
N ASP A 59 8.98 -10.27 10.98
CA ASP A 59 8.80 -11.72 11.01
C ASP A 59 7.30 -12.06 11.03
N ILE A 60 6.92 -13.15 10.34
CA ILE A 60 5.52 -13.54 10.22
C ILE A 60 5.35 -15.01 10.61
N SER A 61 4.58 -15.24 11.66
CA SER A 61 4.09 -16.55 12.05
C SER A 61 2.71 -16.79 11.47
N VAL A 62 2.46 -17.99 10.93
CA VAL A 62 1.16 -18.37 10.37
C VAL A 62 0.65 -19.60 11.11
N ILE A 63 -0.50 -19.48 11.74
CA ILE A 63 -1.17 -20.56 12.44
C ILE A 63 -2.33 -21.01 11.59
N TYR A 64 -2.34 -22.29 11.25
CA TYR A 64 -3.44 -22.92 10.54
C TYR A 64 -4.45 -23.44 11.56
N THR A 65 -5.73 -23.12 11.34
CA THR A 65 -6.83 -23.53 12.22
C THR A 65 -7.81 -24.46 11.48
N PRO A 66 -7.33 -25.62 10.97
CA PRO A 66 -8.22 -26.59 10.37
C PRO A 66 -9.20 -27.08 11.44
N ASN A 67 -10.46 -27.21 11.10
CA ASN A 67 -11.53 -27.68 12.00
C ASN A 67 -11.90 -26.74 13.16
N ARG A 68 -11.61 -25.44 13.07
CA ARG A 68 -12.04 -24.44 14.06
C ARG A 68 -11.58 -24.76 15.49
N ILE A 69 -10.30 -25.06 15.67
CA ILE A 69 -9.66 -25.32 16.97
C ILE A 69 -9.92 -24.16 17.94
N PHE A 70 -10.05 -22.95 17.42
CA PHE A 70 -10.39 -21.77 18.20
C PHE A 70 -11.92 -21.60 18.24
N LYS A 71 -12.54 -21.96 19.37
CA LYS A 71 -13.97 -21.72 19.59
C LYS A 71 -14.28 -20.23 19.45
N GLY A 72 -15.26 -19.91 18.59
CA GLY A 72 -15.65 -18.52 18.32
C GLY A 72 -14.89 -17.84 17.19
N PHE A 73 -13.83 -18.46 16.61
CA PHE A 73 -13.17 -17.97 15.41
C PHE A 73 -13.58 -18.78 14.18
N ASN A 74 -14.10 -18.08 13.19
CA ASN A 74 -14.43 -18.69 11.88
C ASN A 74 -13.27 -18.52 10.86
N TYR A 75 -12.05 -18.29 11.33
CA TYR A 75 -10.89 -18.08 10.48
C TYR A 75 -10.13 -19.37 10.25
N SER A 76 -9.69 -19.60 9.02
CA SER A 76 -8.88 -20.76 8.62
C SER A 76 -7.39 -20.55 8.90
N LYS A 77 -6.96 -19.28 9.00
CA LYS A 77 -5.56 -18.88 9.24
C LYS A 77 -5.49 -17.66 10.12
N ILE A 78 -4.48 -17.66 10.98
CA ILE A 78 -4.09 -16.50 11.79
C ILE A 78 -2.69 -16.10 11.37
N PHE A 79 -2.52 -14.84 10.96
CA PHE A 79 -1.23 -14.24 10.69
C PHE A 79 -0.82 -13.39 11.87
N ILE A 80 0.38 -13.60 12.39
CA ILE A 80 0.97 -12.80 13.45
C ILE A 80 2.25 -12.20 12.92
N ILE A 81 2.35 -10.86 12.97
CA ILE A 81 3.53 -10.16 12.52
C ILE A 81 4.25 -9.51 13.70
N GLY A 82 5.54 -9.78 13.84
CA GLY A 82 6.40 -9.12 14.80
C GLY A 82 6.59 -7.64 14.46
N LEU A 83 6.47 -6.78 15.48
CA LEU A 83 6.59 -5.33 15.38
C LEU A 83 7.77 -4.78 16.19
N GLY A 84 8.51 -5.66 16.89
CA GLY A 84 9.61 -5.27 17.78
C GLY A 84 9.11 -4.53 19.02
N LYS A 85 9.91 -3.60 19.52
CA LYS A 85 9.56 -2.81 20.70
C LYS A 85 8.65 -1.64 20.34
N THR A 86 7.64 -1.38 21.19
CA THR A 86 6.65 -0.30 20.98
C THR A 86 7.28 1.07 20.79
N ASN A 87 8.35 1.38 21.54
CA ASN A 87 9.04 2.68 21.48
C ASN A 87 9.94 2.85 20.23
N LYS A 88 10.12 1.80 19.43
CA LYS A 88 10.91 1.83 18.18
C LYS A 88 10.06 1.80 16.92
N LEU A 89 8.75 1.63 17.07
CA LEU A 89 7.83 1.60 15.94
C LEU A 89 7.66 3.00 15.36
N ASP A 90 7.99 3.14 14.08
CA ASP A 90 7.75 4.34 13.30
C ASP A 90 6.94 4.02 12.03
N ASN A 91 6.58 5.05 11.28
CA ASN A 91 5.78 4.92 10.05
C ASN A 91 6.48 4.04 9.00
N ASN A 92 7.79 4.07 8.90
CA ASN A 92 8.54 3.32 7.88
C ASN A 92 8.68 1.85 8.25
N SER A 93 8.99 1.55 9.51
CA SER A 93 9.06 0.18 10.02
C SER A 93 7.71 -0.51 9.92
N LEU A 94 6.62 0.21 10.25
CA LEU A 94 5.26 -0.32 10.11
C LEU A 94 4.86 -0.55 8.65
N ARG A 95 5.19 0.37 7.74
CA ARG A 95 5.01 0.17 6.28
C ARG A 95 5.73 -1.08 5.79
N SER A 96 6.98 -1.24 6.19
CA SER A 96 7.79 -2.39 5.79
C SER A 96 7.22 -3.71 6.31
N ALA A 97 6.81 -3.75 7.58
CA ALA A 97 6.17 -4.89 8.19
C ALA A 97 4.86 -5.25 7.48
N ALA A 98 3.99 -4.27 7.24
CA ALA A 98 2.73 -4.46 6.51
C ALA A 98 2.97 -4.96 5.06
N GLY A 99 4.03 -4.48 4.41
CA GLY A 99 4.43 -4.95 3.08
C GLY A 99 4.89 -6.42 3.09
N ASN A 100 5.60 -6.86 4.13
CA ASN A 100 5.97 -8.26 4.33
C ASN A 100 4.73 -9.13 4.53
N LEU A 101 3.80 -8.67 5.38
CA LEU A 101 2.53 -9.34 5.63
C LEU A 101 1.72 -9.51 4.33
N SER A 102 1.63 -8.45 3.53
CA SER A 102 0.94 -8.49 2.23
C SER A 102 1.51 -9.57 1.31
N ARG A 103 2.84 -9.66 1.18
CA ARG A 103 3.50 -10.69 0.37
C ARG A 103 3.24 -12.10 0.90
N LYS A 104 3.28 -12.28 2.23
CA LYS A 104 3.00 -13.58 2.86
C LYS A 104 1.56 -14.03 2.61
N ILE A 105 0.58 -13.12 2.74
CA ILE A 105 -0.83 -13.40 2.48
C ILE A 105 -1.05 -13.77 1.01
N GLN A 106 -0.41 -13.09 0.06
CA GLN A 106 -0.54 -13.40 -1.37
C GLN A 106 -0.01 -14.78 -1.75
N THR A 107 1.06 -15.24 -1.08
CA THR A 107 1.61 -16.60 -1.29
C THR A 107 0.84 -17.67 -0.52
N SER A 108 -0.04 -17.28 0.38
CA SER A 108 -0.92 -18.16 1.12
C SER A 108 -2.22 -18.37 0.36
N ASN A 109 -2.85 -19.52 0.49
CA ASN A 109 -4.17 -19.75 -0.09
C ASN A 109 -5.24 -19.05 0.77
N CYS A 110 -5.34 -17.72 0.62
CA CYS A 110 -6.19 -16.82 1.39
C CYS A 110 -6.87 -15.87 0.40
N ASN A 111 -8.19 -15.66 0.54
CA ASN A 111 -8.96 -14.76 -0.31
C ASN A 111 -9.35 -13.48 0.41
N SER A 112 -9.40 -13.53 1.74
CA SER A 112 -9.79 -12.39 2.57
C SER A 112 -9.08 -12.42 3.91
N VAL A 113 -8.80 -11.23 4.46
CA VAL A 113 -8.14 -11.10 5.75
C VAL A 113 -8.75 -9.94 6.54
N ASN A 114 -8.97 -10.16 7.83
CA ASN A 114 -9.37 -9.12 8.77
C ASN A 114 -8.15 -8.65 9.57
N PHE A 115 -7.83 -7.36 9.51
CA PHE A 115 -6.77 -6.75 10.29
C PHE A 115 -7.32 -6.19 11.60
N VAL A 116 -6.82 -6.67 12.73
CA VAL A 116 -7.08 -6.07 14.04
C VAL A 116 -6.14 -4.89 14.23
N LEU A 117 -6.53 -3.72 13.73
CA LEU A 117 -5.68 -2.55 13.58
C LEU A 117 -5.06 -2.09 14.89
N ASP A 118 -5.83 -2.15 15.99
CA ASP A 118 -5.35 -1.77 17.33
C ASP A 118 -4.16 -2.60 17.80
N SER A 119 -3.96 -3.80 17.25
CA SER A 119 -2.80 -4.66 17.56
C SER A 119 -1.52 -4.23 16.86
N PHE A 120 -1.62 -3.44 15.80
CA PHE A 120 -0.46 -2.96 15.03
C PHE A 120 0.04 -1.59 15.48
N ILE A 121 -0.70 -0.91 16.36
CA ILE A 121 -0.47 0.49 16.69
C ILE A 121 -0.33 0.62 18.21
N ASN A 122 0.81 1.15 18.66
CA ASN A 122 1.00 1.42 20.09
C ASN A 122 0.15 2.61 20.54
N LYS A 123 -0.23 2.63 21.83
CA LYS A 123 -1.13 3.65 22.37
C LYS A 123 -0.50 5.06 22.45
N GLU A 124 0.82 5.17 22.43
CA GLU A 124 1.56 6.42 22.58
C GLU A 124 1.77 7.16 21.25
N SER A 125 1.51 6.49 20.13
CA SER A 125 1.76 7.03 18.79
C SER A 125 0.51 7.64 18.17
N ASN A 126 0.69 8.45 17.13
CA ASN A 126 -0.40 8.96 16.31
C ASN A 126 -1.12 7.80 15.60
N TYR A 127 -2.26 7.40 16.15
CA TYR A 127 -3.03 6.25 15.69
C TYR A 127 -3.39 6.32 14.21
N PHE A 128 -3.87 7.46 13.75
CA PHE A 128 -4.37 7.62 12.38
C PHE A 128 -3.25 7.66 11.34
N GLU A 129 -2.13 8.27 11.68
CA GLU A 129 -0.95 8.32 10.82
C GLU A 129 -0.30 6.93 10.67
N LEU A 130 -0.21 6.18 11.77
CA LEU A 130 0.25 4.79 11.74
C LEU A 130 -0.72 3.88 11.01
N SER A 131 -2.04 4.09 11.16
CA SER A 131 -3.07 3.38 10.39
C SER A 131 -2.88 3.60 8.89
N GLN A 132 -2.68 4.85 8.47
CA GLN A 132 -2.37 5.18 7.08
C GLN A 132 -1.12 4.43 6.61
N SER A 133 -0.04 4.47 7.40
CA SER A 133 1.23 3.81 7.07
C SER A 133 1.12 2.30 6.94
N PHE A 134 0.34 1.65 7.82
CA PHE A 134 0.05 0.22 7.74
C PHE A 134 -0.68 -0.13 6.44
N ILE A 135 -1.76 0.60 6.13
CA ILE A 135 -2.57 0.35 4.94
C ILE A 135 -1.74 0.63 3.66
N GLU A 136 -0.97 1.71 3.61
CA GLU A 136 -0.05 2.00 2.50
C GLU A 136 0.94 0.85 2.29
N GLY A 137 1.62 0.41 3.34
CA GLY A 137 2.57 -0.69 3.28
C GLY A 137 1.94 -1.98 2.76
N PHE A 138 0.75 -2.31 3.24
CA PHE A 138 0.01 -3.48 2.79
C PHE A 138 -0.37 -3.38 1.31
N LEU A 139 -0.91 -2.25 0.87
CA LEU A 139 -1.30 -2.00 -0.52
C LEU A 139 -0.12 -2.03 -1.48
N LEU A 140 1.00 -1.41 -1.09
CA LEU A 140 2.22 -1.37 -1.89
C LEU A 140 2.94 -2.73 -1.92
N GLY A 141 2.89 -3.48 -0.82
CA GLY A 141 3.41 -4.85 -0.76
C GLY A 141 2.67 -5.83 -1.68
N SER A 142 1.42 -5.50 -2.05
CA SER A 142 0.62 -6.29 -2.98
C SER A 142 0.91 -6.00 -4.46
N TYR A 143 1.76 -5.01 -4.75
CA TYR A 143 2.06 -4.63 -6.13
C TYR A 143 2.80 -5.74 -6.88
N SER A 144 2.37 -6.00 -8.11
CA SER A 144 3.06 -6.87 -9.06
C SER A 144 2.86 -6.34 -10.48
N PHE A 145 3.91 -6.41 -11.29
CA PHE A 145 3.86 -6.06 -12.71
C PHE A 145 3.93 -7.34 -13.54
N ASN A 146 2.75 -7.80 -14.00
CA ASN A 146 2.61 -9.09 -14.69
C ASN A 146 2.19 -8.94 -16.16
N LYS A 147 2.22 -7.72 -16.69
CA LYS A 147 1.68 -7.38 -18.03
C LYS A 147 2.26 -8.25 -19.15
N TYR A 148 3.54 -8.59 -19.05
CA TYR A 148 4.27 -9.33 -20.10
C TYR A 148 4.59 -10.78 -19.75
N LYS A 149 4.07 -11.28 -18.63
CA LYS A 149 4.26 -12.68 -18.26
C LYS A 149 3.34 -13.58 -19.10
N SER A 150 3.90 -14.65 -19.66
CA SER A 150 3.17 -15.66 -20.44
C SER A 150 2.15 -16.43 -19.59
N SER A 151 2.48 -16.74 -18.33
CA SER A 151 1.54 -17.31 -17.38
C SER A 151 0.71 -16.20 -16.74
N LYS A 152 -0.50 -16.01 -17.20
CA LYS A 152 -1.50 -15.20 -16.45
C LYS A 152 -1.90 -16.00 -15.22
N SER A 153 -1.15 -15.85 -14.12
CA SER A 153 -1.72 -16.22 -12.81
C SER A 153 -3.01 -15.43 -12.67
N SER A 154 -4.13 -16.11 -12.45
CA SER A 154 -5.39 -15.44 -12.13
C SER A 154 -5.10 -14.46 -11.01
N GLU A 155 -5.22 -13.17 -11.26
CA GLU A 155 -5.09 -12.17 -10.20
C GLU A 155 -6.20 -12.48 -9.20
N LYS A 156 -5.83 -13.13 -8.08
CA LYS A 156 -6.77 -13.33 -6.99
C LYS A 156 -7.16 -11.96 -6.45
N GLU A 157 -8.44 -11.67 -6.46
CA GLU A 157 -8.97 -10.56 -5.70
C GLU A 157 -8.78 -10.87 -4.23
N LEU A 158 -8.03 -10.03 -3.53
CA LEU A 158 -7.87 -10.10 -2.09
C LEU A 158 -8.76 -9.05 -1.44
N TYR A 159 -9.68 -9.51 -0.61
CA TYR A 159 -10.53 -8.63 0.20
C TYR A 159 -9.89 -8.47 1.59
N PHE A 160 -9.99 -7.28 2.17
CA PHE A 160 -9.59 -7.12 3.55
C PHE A 160 -10.53 -6.20 4.31
N ASP A 161 -10.77 -6.59 5.55
CA ASP A 161 -11.51 -5.85 6.54
C ASP A 161 -10.55 -5.23 7.55
N VAL A 162 -10.95 -4.14 8.17
CA VAL A 162 -10.21 -3.50 9.25
C VAL A 162 -11.11 -3.45 10.47
N THR A 163 -10.68 -4.08 11.56
CA THR A 163 -11.31 -3.99 12.87
C THR A 163 -10.54 -3.03 13.74
N SER A 164 -11.24 -2.07 14.34
CA SER A 164 -10.65 -1.05 15.21
C SER A 164 -11.64 -0.62 16.29
N SER A 165 -11.14 -0.28 17.47
CA SER A 165 -11.90 0.39 18.53
C SER A 165 -12.14 1.88 18.24
N LYS A 166 -11.35 2.48 17.32
CA LYS A 166 -11.36 3.91 16.97
C LYS A 166 -11.99 4.17 15.61
N ILE A 167 -13.16 3.61 15.35
CA ILE A 167 -13.87 3.87 14.08
C ILE A 167 -14.52 5.26 14.14
N ASN A 168 -13.99 6.17 13.30
CA ASN A 168 -14.49 7.53 13.14
C ASN A 168 -14.08 8.07 11.76
N SER A 169 -14.51 9.30 11.45
CA SER A 169 -14.18 9.98 10.20
C SER A 169 -12.68 10.19 9.96
N GLU A 170 -11.88 10.28 11.02
CA GLU A 170 -10.43 10.46 10.93
C GLU A 170 -9.73 9.18 10.47
N LEU A 171 -10.18 8.01 10.96
CA LEU A 171 -9.72 6.72 10.46
C LEU A 171 -10.10 6.53 8.98
N ASP A 172 -11.34 6.85 8.61
CA ASP A 172 -11.79 6.76 7.22
C ASP A 172 -10.96 7.67 6.30
N LEU A 173 -10.64 8.87 6.77
CA LEU A 173 -9.76 9.78 6.04
C LEU A 173 -8.36 9.20 5.86
N SER A 174 -7.79 8.59 6.91
CA SER A 174 -6.46 7.98 6.88
C SER A 174 -6.41 6.79 5.91
N ILE A 175 -7.44 5.95 5.92
CA ILE A 175 -7.59 4.83 4.99
C ILE A 175 -7.70 5.34 3.54
N ASN A 176 -8.54 6.35 3.30
CA ASN A 176 -8.70 6.94 1.97
C ASN A 176 -7.39 7.57 1.45
N LYS A 177 -6.65 8.27 2.31
CA LYS A 177 -5.32 8.81 1.95
C LYS A 177 -4.35 7.69 1.58
N ALA A 178 -4.32 6.61 2.36
CA ALA A 178 -3.48 5.45 2.08
C ALA A 178 -3.81 4.82 0.71
N ILE A 179 -5.08 4.70 0.37
CA ILE A 179 -5.52 4.18 -0.93
C ILE A 179 -5.06 5.10 -2.07
N ILE A 180 -5.32 6.41 -1.96
CA ILE A 180 -4.96 7.40 -2.98
C ILE A 180 -3.44 7.40 -3.21
N ASN A 181 -2.64 7.47 -2.15
CA ASN A 181 -1.19 7.48 -2.21
C ASN A 181 -0.66 6.18 -2.86
N SER A 182 -1.18 5.04 -2.41
CA SER A 182 -0.75 3.74 -2.94
C SER A 182 -1.10 3.56 -4.41
N GLU A 183 -2.26 4.01 -4.85
CA GLU A 183 -2.66 3.95 -6.26
C GLU A 183 -1.82 4.89 -7.12
N ALA A 184 -1.47 6.09 -6.64
CA ALA A 184 -0.56 7.00 -7.32
C ALA A 184 0.83 6.38 -7.49
N GLU A 185 1.38 5.79 -6.42
CA GLU A 185 2.69 5.13 -6.47
C GLU A 185 2.67 3.89 -7.38
N LYS A 186 1.61 3.07 -7.35
CA LYS A 186 1.47 1.93 -8.28
C LYS A 186 1.43 2.37 -9.73
N LYS A 187 0.77 3.49 -10.04
CA LYS A 187 0.78 4.08 -11.38
C LYS A 187 2.18 4.48 -11.81
N ALA A 188 2.93 5.17 -10.93
CA ALA A 188 4.32 5.52 -11.19
C ALA A 188 5.20 4.29 -11.41
N ARG A 189 5.07 3.26 -10.58
CA ARG A 189 5.78 1.98 -10.75
C ARG A 189 5.44 1.29 -12.08
N ASN A 190 4.18 1.35 -12.50
CA ASN A 190 3.77 0.80 -13.80
C ASN A 190 4.48 1.52 -14.95
N LEU A 191 4.57 2.86 -14.93
CA LEU A 191 5.27 3.62 -15.95
C LEU A 191 6.76 3.26 -16.01
N VAL A 192 7.41 3.12 -14.83
CA VAL A 192 8.85 2.74 -14.75
C VAL A 192 9.09 1.31 -15.24
N ASN A 193 8.15 0.40 -14.99
CA ASN A 193 8.29 -1.01 -15.38
C ASN A 193 7.93 -1.28 -16.86
N GLU A 194 7.37 -0.30 -17.56
CA GLU A 194 7.15 -0.45 -19.00
C GLU A 194 8.49 -0.45 -19.75
N PRO A 195 8.67 -1.34 -20.74
CA PRO A 195 9.89 -1.34 -21.54
C PRO A 195 9.97 -0.11 -22.45
N ALA A 196 11.19 0.32 -22.78
CA ALA A 196 11.46 1.55 -23.52
C ALA A 196 10.77 1.63 -24.89
N ASN A 197 10.58 0.50 -25.56
CA ASN A 197 9.87 0.43 -26.85
C ASN A 197 8.33 0.65 -26.70
N ILE A 198 7.81 0.62 -25.50
CA ILE A 198 6.40 0.91 -25.19
C ILE A 198 6.28 2.30 -24.55
N MET A 199 7.14 2.63 -23.59
CA MET A 199 7.09 3.92 -22.87
C MET A 199 8.01 4.93 -23.51
N SER A 200 7.65 5.39 -24.72
CA SER A 200 8.31 6.50 -25.41
C SER A 200 7.88 7.86 -24.84
N PRO A 201 8.59 8.97 -25.17
CA PRO A 201 8.15 10.33 -24.81
C PRO A 201 6.71 10.63 -25.22
N SER A 202 6.30 10.15 -26.38
CA SER A 202 4.94 10.32 -26.89
C SER A 202 3.89 9.57 -26.05
N GLN A 203 4.21 8.34 -25.59
CA GLN A 203 3.30 7.58 -24.72
C GLN A 203 3.19 8.20 -23.33
N LEU A 204 4.29 8.68 -22.75
CA LEU A 204 4.25 9.37 -21.48
C LEU A 204 3.45 10.68 -21.57
N SER A 205 3.57 11.40 -22.67
CA SER A 205 2.78 12.60 -22.96
C SER A 205 1.28 12.29 -23.04
N LYS A 206 0.90 11.22 -23.74
CA LYS A 206 -0.48 10.78 -23.84
C LYS A 206 -1.03 10.41 -22.46
N PHE A 207 -0.29 9.62 -21.68
CA PHE A 207 -0.67 9.30 -20.30
C PHE A 207 -0.90 10.56 -19.46
N SER A 208 -0.04 11.57 -19.61
CA SER A 208 -0.15 12.83 -18.87
C SER A 208 -1.36 13.66 -19.31
N LEU A 209 -1.68 13.67 -20.59
CA LEU A 209 -2.90 14.31 -21.13
C LEU A 209 -4.16 13.62 -20.59
N ASP A 210 -4.17 12.29 -20.50
CA ASP A 210 -5.31 11.51 -19.98
C ASP A 210 -5.58 11.77 -18.49
N LEU A 211 -4.61 12.34 -17.74
CA LEU A 211 -4.82 12.79 -16.36
C LEU A 211 -5.50 14.15 -16.26
N SER A 212 -5.58 14.92 -17.34
CA SER A 212 -6.11 16.28 -17.32
C SER A 212 -7.58 16.31 -16.91
N ASN A 213 -7.91 17.31 -16.11
CA ASN A 213 -9.27 17.61 -15.67
C ASN A 213 -9.38 19.12 -15.34
N GLU A 214 -10.51 19.55 -14.79
CA GLU A 214 -10.74 20.98 -14.47
C GLU A 214 -9.68 21.59 -13.52
N SER A 215 -9.09 20.80 -12.63
CA SER A 215 -8.08 21.23 -11.65
C SER A 215 -6.65 20.91 -12.05
N LEU A 216 -6.44 19.94 -12.96
CA LEU A 216 -5.14 19.50 -13.45
C LEU A 216 -5.02 19.73 -14.95
N ILE A 217 -4.28 20.75 -15.33
CA ILE A 217 -4.06 21.12 -16.74
C ILE A 217 -2.72 20.53 -17.19
N CYS A 218 -2.74 19.80 -18.32
CA CYS A 218 -1.53 19.30 -18.97
C CYS A 218 -1.25 20.11 -20.24
N LYS A 219 -0.01 20.58 -20.38
CA LYS A 219 0.50 21.19 -21.61
C LYS A 219 1.72 20.41 -22.06
N ILE A 220 1.75 20.01 -23.33
CA ILE A 220 2.89 19.34 -23.95
C ILE A 220 3.55 20.32 -24.90
N LEU A 221 4.87 20.51 -24.78
CA LEU A 221 5.67 21.23 -25.73
C LEU A 221 6.46 20.24 -26.59
N ASN A 222 6.36 20.38 -27.89
CA ASN A 222 7.10 19.60 -28.86
C ASN A 222 8.51 20.16 -29.11
N TYR A 223 9.27 19.54 -30.01
CA TYR A 223 10.63 19.97 -30.38
C TYR A 223 10.69 21.44 -30.80
N ASP A 224 9.81 21.84 -31.72
CA ASP A 224 9.83 23.22 -32.29
C ASP A 224 9.45 24.28 -31.24
N GLU A 225 8.49 23.98 -30.39
CA GLU A 225 8.09 24.86 -29.31
C GLU A 225 9.23 25.04 -28.29
N CYS A 226 9.90 23.95 -27.91
CA CYS A 226 11.09 24.00 -27.05
C CYS A 226 12.24 24.76 -27.68
N LYS A 227 12.46 24.60 -28.99
CA LYS A 227 13.47 25.35 -29.75
C LYS A 227 13.21 26.84 -29.79
N LYS A 228 11.95 27.24 -30.02
CA LYS A 228 11.53 28.65 -29.94
C LYS A 228 11.76 29.28 -28.59
N LEU A 229 11.68 28.50 -27.52
CA LEU A 229 11.96 28.92 -26.15
C LEU A 229 13.46 28.90 -25.79
N GLY A 230 14.34 28.54 -26.71
CA GLY A 230 15.78 28.49 -26.48
C GLY A 230 16.25 27.33 -25.60
N MET A 231 15.48 26.25 -25.47
CA MET A 231 15.77 25.10 -24.61
C MET A 231 16.80 24.15 -25.24
N ASN A 232 17.93 24.69 -25.67
CA ASN A 232 18.93 23.96 -26.46
C ASN A 232 19.58 22.81 -25.70
N ALA A 233 19.82 22.95 -24.38
CA ALA A 233 20.38 21.88 -23.55
C ALA A 233 19.42 20.69 -23.45
N PHE A 234 18.14 20.93 -23.29
CA PHE A 234 17.09 19.90 -23.32
C PHE A 234 17.06 19.17 -24.65
N LEU A 235 17.05 19.91 -25.77
CA LEU A 235 17.03 19.37 -27.11
C LEU A 235 18.31 18.61 -27.44
N GLY A 236 19.47 19.07 -26.94
CA GLY A 236 20.76 18.41 -27.10
C GLY A 236 20.80 16.98 -26.54
N VAL A 237 20.12 16.74 -25.44
CA VAL A 237 20.01 15.38 -24.87
C VAL A 237 19.27 14.42 -25.78
N ALA A 238 18.33 14.91 -26.57
CA ALA A 238 17.44 14.08 -27.41
C ALA A 238 17.98 13.85 -28.84
N GLN A 239 19.10 14.46 -29.23
CA GLN A 239 19.61 14.43 -30.62
C GLN A 239 19.89 13.02 -31.15
N GLY A 240 20.24 12.07 -30.28
CA GLY A 240 20.50 10.68 -30.65
C GLY A 240 19.27 9.79 -30.75
N SER A 241 18.09 10.31 -30.47
CA SER A 241 16.84 9.54 -30.47
C SER A 241 16.05 9.78 -31.76
N VAL A 242 15.41 8.73 -32.26
CA VAL A 242 14.40 8.84 -33.36
C VAL A 242 13.06 9.34 -32.81
N GLU A 243 12.84 9.23 -31.48
CA GLU A 243 11.65 9.72 -30.80
C GLU A 243 11.78 11.20 -30.48
N GLU A 244 10.76 11.96 -30.82
CA GLU A 244 10.71 13.39 -30.53
C GLU A 244 10.66 13.68 -29.02
N PRO A 245 11.54 14.56 -28.47
CA PRO A 245 11.46 14.94 -27.07
C PRO A 245 10.17 15.69 -26.77
N LYS A 246 9.65 15.48 -25.57
CA LYS A 246 8.44 16.13 -25.08
C LYS A 246 8.70 16.79 -23.74
N LEU A 247 8.38 18.07 -23.60
CA LEU A 247 8.29 18.73 -22.30
C LEU A 247 6.85 18.64 -21.80
N ILE A 248 6.65 17.92 -20.72
CA ILE A 248 5.33 17.70 -20.10
C ILE A 248 5.19 18.67 -18.94
N HIS A 249 4.24 19.58 -19.02
CA HIS A 249 3.93 20.55 -17.96
C HIS A 249 2.54 20.23 -17.38
N LEU A 250 2.51 19.76 -16.14
CA LEU A 250 1.29 19.54 -15.38
C LEU A 250 1.13 20.68 -14.36
N SER A 251 0.00 21.38 -14.40
CA SER A 251 -0.35 22.44 -13.47
C SER A 251 -1.60 22.06 -12.69
N TYR A 252 -1.44 21.84 -11.38
CA TYR A 252 -2.56 21.55 -10.49
C TYR A 252 -2.95 22.82 -9.72
N LYS A 253 -4.18 23.26 -9.89
CA LYS A 253 -4.73 24.46 -9.27
C LYS A 253 -6.11 24.17 -8.69
N PRO A 254 -6.18 23.58 -7.49
CA PRO A 254 -7.45 23.31 -6.82
C PRO A 254 -8.17 24.60 -6.41
N ASN A 255 -7.41 25.66 -6.09
CA ASN A 255 -7.89 27.01 -5.78
C ASN A 255 -7.33 28.02 -6.77
N LYS A 256 -8.22 28.81 -7.42
CA LYS A 256 -7.82 29.84 -8.38
C LYS A 256 -7.06 31.01 -7.74
N ASP A 257 -7.21 31.21 -6.43
CA ASP A 257 -6.63 32.34 -5.69
C ASP A 257 -5.25 32.02 -5.10
N ASP A 258 -4.74 30.81 -5.21
CA ASP A 258 -3.43 30.45 -4.68
C ASP A 258 -2.32 30.99 -5.58
N LYS A 259 -1.53 31.95 -5.05
CA LYS A 259 -0.45 32.64 -5.77
C LYS A 259 0.91 31.95 -5.64
N ARG A 260 1.05 30.98 -4.73
CA ARG A 260 2.30 30.22 -4.53
C ARG A 260 2.25 28.92 -5.27
N ALA A 261 3.33 28.62 -5.98
CA ALA A 261 3.50 27.34 -6.67
C ALA A 261 4.71 26.59 -6.13
N THR A 262 4.55 25.30 -5.87
CA THR A 262 5.66 24.35 -5.66
C THR A 262 5.93 23.65 -6.98
N TRP A 263 7.21 23.64 -7.40
CA TRP A 263 7.62 23.02 -8.65
C TRP A 263 8.34 21.70 -8.38
N TYR A 264 7.89 20.66 -9.07
CA TYR A 264 8.58 19.38 -9.13
C TYR A 264 9.13 19.21 -10.54
N ILE A 265 10.46 19.09 -10.67
CA ILE A 265 11.14 18.95 -11.94
C ILE A 265 11.78 17.57 -11.98
N GLY A 266 11.46 16.81 -13.02
CA GLY A 266 12.00 15.47 -13.23
C GLY A 266 12.53 15.31 -14.65
N LYS A 267 13.62 14.55 -14.81
CA LYS A 267 14.12 14.10 -16.10
C LYS A 267 13.61 12.69 -16.36
N ALA A 268 12.64 12.55 -17.25
CA ALA A 268 12.10 11.26 -17.66
C ALA A 268 12.96 10.70 -18.81
N ILE A 269 13.95 9.89 -18.47
CA ILE A 269 14.73 9.12 -19.46
C ILE A 269 13.91 7.87 -19.77
N THR A 270 13.49 7.70 -21.03
CA THR A 270 12.68 6.56 -21.46
C THR A 270 13.52 5.37 -21.91
N PHE A 271 14.81 5.59 -22.17
CA PHE A 271 15.79 4.55 -22.44
C PHE A 271 17.14 4.95 -21.86
N ASP A 272 17.74 4.08 -21.06
CA ASP A 272 19.06 4.24 -20.46
C ASP A 272 19.87 2.95 -20.60
#